data_b9adb3b858027c3dae447c241c8ba1d9
#
_entry.id   b9adb3b858027c3dae447c241c8ba1d9
#
_cell.length_a   1.000
_cell.length_b   1.000
_cell.length_c   1.000
_cell.angle_alpha   90.00
_cell.angle_beta   90.00
_cell.angle_gamma   90.00
#
_symmetry.space_group_name_H-M   'P 1'
#
loop_
_entity.id
_entity.type
_entity.pdbx_description
1 polymer ?
#
loop_
_entity_poly.entity_id
_entity_poly.type
_entity_poly.pdbx_seq_one_letter_code
_entity_poly.pdbx_strand_id
1 'polypeptide(L)'
;MKKIVTIGLATTMLLALSGAPAQAHDRLEPTRLTIKVSDKSVDKGDKVTFQGKLKSDWKKCRANSKVKLVRKQKVVATKMTSPNGSYKFRKKVKSTATYRVKFSGKKVNVVHPHNHRCLSSQSKSVKVRAT
;
A
#
# COMPACT_ATOMS: atom_id res chain seq x y z
N MET A 1 -78.49 -13.88 10.01
CA MET A 1 -77.40 -14.69 10.49
C MET A 1 -76.16 -14.27 9.77
N LYS A 2 -75.23 -13.69 10.46
CA LYS A 2 -74.02 -13.22 9.86
C LYS A 2 -72.93 -14.27 9.99
N LYS A 3 -72.48 -14.74 8.87
CA LYS A 3 -71.29 -15.61 8.82
C LYS A 3 -70.06 -14.74 8.85
N ILE A 4 -69.29 -14.88 9.87
CA ILE A 4 -68.01 -14.25 9.96
C ILE A 4 -67.01 -15.17 9.24
N VAL A 5 -66.55 -14.73 8.08
CA VAL A 5 -65.46 -15.41 7.40
C VAL A 5 -64.17 -14.85 7.96
N THR A 6 -63.56 -15.61 8.79
CA THR A 6 -62.20 -15.28 9.25
C THR A 6 -61.27 -15.66 8.15
N ILE A 7 -60.83 -14.66 7.41
CA ILE A 7 -59.75 -14.85 6.45
C ILE A 7 -58.45 -14.92 7.27
N GLY A 8 -57.97 -16.13 7.45
CA GLY A 8 -56.66 -16.32 8.00
C GLY A 8 -55.63 -15.75 7.02
N LEU A 9 -55.07 -14.64 7.39
CA LEU A 9 -53.87 -14.14 6.70
C LEU A 9 -52.75 -15.11 6.99
N ALA A 10 -52.51 -16.00 6.06
CA ALA A 10 -51.25 -16.73 6.00
C ALA A 10 -50.15 -15.73 5.64
N THR A 11 -49.54 -15.18 6.66
CA THR A 11 -48.30 -14.40 6.46
C THR A 11 -47.23 -15.39 6.10
N THR A 12 -47.07 -15.63 4.82
CA THR A 12 -45.87 -16.28 4.32
C THR A 12 -44.72 -15.34 4.62
N MET A 13 -44.04 -15.57 5.71
CA MET A 13 -42.73 -14.99 5.94
C MET A 13 -41.81 -15.60 4.86
N LEU A 14 -41.63 -14.87 3.79
CA LEU A 14 -40.51 -15.11 2.91
C LEU A 14 -39.29 -14.77 3.75
N LEU A 15 -38.68 -15.76 4.36
CA LEU A 15 -37.28 -15.68 4.74
C LEU A 15 -36.53 -15.57 3.43
N ALA A 16 -36.29 -14.34 3.01
CA ALA A 16 -35.27 -14.08 2.08
C ALA A 16 -33.95 -14.50 2.75
N LEU A 17 -33.56 -15.73 2.54
CA LEU A 17 -32.18 -16.12 2.68
C LEU A 17 -31.42 -15.30 1.65
N SER A 18 -31.06 -14.08 2.04
CA SER A 18 -30.00 -13.38 1.37
C SER A 18 -28.73 -14.14 1.69
N GLY A 19 -28.52 -15.26 0.99
CA GLY A 19 -27.19 -15.79 0.84
C GLY A 19 -26.40 -14.67 0.22
N ALA A 20 -25.72 -13.87 1.06
CA ALA A 20 -24.74 -12.96 0.53
C ALA A 20 -23.82 -13.81 -0.34
N PRO A 21 -23.71 -13.53 -1.66
CA PRO A 21 -22.71 -14.20 -2.46
C PRO A 21 -21.41 -14.03 -1.68
N ALA A 22 -20.64 -15.11 -1.56
CA ALA A 22 -19.29 -15.01 -1.00
C ALA A 22 -18.55 -14.01 -1.86
N GLN A 23 -18.67 -12.74 -1.53
CA GLN A 23 -17.93 -11.69 -2.19
C GLN A 23 -16.47 -11.97 -1.89
N ALA A 24 -15.68 -12.09 -2.94
CA ALA A 24 -14.25 -12.07 -2.81
C ALA A 24 -13.88 -10.75 -2.10
N HIS A 25 -13.66 -10.83 -0.79
CA HIS A 25 -13.22 -9.69 -0.03
C HIS A 25 -11.76 -9.46 -0.34
N ASP A 26 -11.43 -8.25 -0.82
CA ASP A 26 -10.05 -7.82 -0.86
C ASP A 26 -9.56 -7.76 0.58
N ARG A 27 -8.61 -8.65 0.90
CA ARG A 27 -7.93 -8.59 2.17
C ARG A 27 -6.92 -7.46 2.12
N LEU A 28 -7.10 -6.48 3.00
CA LEU A 28 -6.22 -5.31 3.08
C LEU A 28 -5.00 -5.66 3.91
N GLU A 29 -3.83 -5.51 3.30
CA GLU A 29 -2.54 -5.75 3.94
C GLU A 29 -1.84 -4.42 4.19
N PRO A 30 -1.72 -3.97 5.44
CA PRO A 30 -0.98 -2.76 5.77
C PRO A 30 0.49 -2.88 5.40
N THR A 31 1.05 -1.78 4.95
CA THR A 31 2.48 -1.68 4.65
C THR A 31 3.10 -0.50 5.38
N ARG A 32 4.40 -0.53 5.53
CA ARG A 32 5.18 0.53 6.14
C ARG A 32 6.51 0.67 5.41
N LEU A 33 6.88 1.90 5.09
CA LEU A 33 8.16 2.22 4.48
C LEU A 33 9.09 2.87 5.50
N THR A 34 10.32 2.39 5.54
CA THR A 34 11.41 3.03 6.28
C THR A 34 12.35 3.71 5.31
N ILE A 35 13.09 4.71 5.77
CA ILE A 35 14.11 5.40 4.99
C ILE A 35 15.31 5.73 5.86
N LYS A 36 16.49 5.56 5.29
CA LYS A 36 17.76 5.95 5.86
C LYS A 36 18.64 6.54 4.76
N VAL A 37 19.29 7.64 5.04
CA VAL A 37 20.23 8.27 4.10
C VAL A 37 21.65 8.08 4.57
N SER A 38 22.58 7.92 3.63
CA SER A 38 24.00 7.79 3.92
C SER A 38 24.58 9.07 4.52
N ASP A 39 24.18 10.23 3.98
CA ASP A 39 24.65 11.54 4.41
C ASP A 39 23.54 12.56 4.33
N LYS A 40 23.39 13.36 5.38
CA LYS A 40 22.42 14.46 5.41
C LYS A 40 23.00 15.79 4.93
N SER A 41 24.31 15.84 4.77
CA SER A 41 25.04 17.05 4.33
C SER A 41 26.14 16.63 3.37
N VAL A 42 26.09 17.13 2.16
CA VAL A 42 26.98 16.73 1.07
C VAL A 42 27.38 17.97 0.24
N ASP A 43 28.43 17.81 -0.55
CA ASP A 43 28.78 18.79 -1.58
C ASP A 43 27.82 18.66 -2.77
N LYS A 44 27.57 19.77 -3.44
CA LYS A 44 26.72 19.78 -4.63
C LYS A 44 27.20 18.77 -5.67
N GLY A 45 26.31 17.90 -6.11
CA GLY A 45 26.61 16.89 -7.11
C GLY A 45 27.10 15.56 -6.55
N ASP A 46 27.33 15.45 -5.25
CA ASP A 46 27.66 14.17 -4.62
C ASP A 46 26.49 13.20 -4.65
N LYS A 47 26.81 11.92 -4.74
CA LYS A 47 25.81 10.85 -4.68
C LYS A 47 25.47 10.53 -3.23
N VAL A 48 24.18 10.45 -2.96
CA VAL A 48 23.62 10.03 -1.67
C VAL A 48 22.84 8.74 -1.86
N THR A 49 22.99 7.84 -0.91
CA THR A 49 22.25 6.58 -0.88
C THR A 49 21.04 6.72 0.03
N PHE A 50 19.87 6.43 -0.52
CA PHE A 50 18.61 6.33 0.21
C PHE A 50 18.25 4.85 0.25
N GLN A 51 18.11 4.28 1.43
CA GLN A 51 17.81 2.87 1.57
C GLN A 51 16.79 2.64 2.68
N GLY A 52 16.16 1.51 2.64
CA GLY A 52 15.17 1.12 3.63
C GLY A 52 14.46 -0.16 3.24
N LYS A 53 13.34 -0.37 3.88
CA LYS A 53 12.51 -1.55 3.67
C LYS A 53 11.04 -1.19 3.53
N LEU A 54 10.38 -1.90 2.65
CA LEU A 54 8.94 -2.01 2.64
C LEU A 54 8.56 -3.18 3.55
N LYS A 55 7.91 -2.87 4.66
CA LYS A 55 7.49 -3.84 5.68
C LYS A 55 6.03 -4.18 5.51
N SER A 56 5.70 -5.44 5.61
CA SER A 56 4.35 -5.97 5.66
C SER A 56 4.39 -7.36 6.28
N ASP A 57 3.31 -7.74 6.95
CA ASP A 57 3.15 -9.10 7.46
C ASP A 57 3.00 -10.11 6.32
N TRP A 58 2.53 -9.64 5.17
CA TRP A 58 2.37 -10.49 4.01
C TRP A 58 3.57 -10.34 3.05
N LYS A 59 4.29 -11.45 2.88
CA LYS A 59 5.51 -11.51 2.07
C LYS A 59 5.35 -10.96 0.66
N LYS A 60 4.23 -11.23 0.00
CA LYS A 60 3.97 -10.78 -1.37
C LYS A 60 3.82 -9.26 -1.49
N CYS A 61 3.48 -8.56 -0.41
CA CYS A 61 3.47 -7.10 -0.39
C CYS A 61 4.88 -6.51 -0.31
N ARG A 62 5.81 -7.22 0.34
CA ARG A 62 7.20 -6.76 0.49
C ARG A 62 8.03 -7.02 -0.75
N ALA A 63 7.84 -8.18 -1.38
CA ALA A 63 8.66 -8.65 -2.49
C ALA A 63 8.26 -8.01 -3.82
N ASN A 64 9.25 -7.64 -4.61
CA ASN A 64 9.07 -7.16 -5.99
C ASN A 64 7.99 -6.06 -6.09
N SER A 65 8.03 -5.13 -5.18
CA SER A 65 7.09 -4.01 -5.11
C SER A 65 7.76 -2.72 -5.56
N LYS A 66 7.03 -1.94 -6.35
CA LYS A 66 7.55 -0.70 -6.90
C LYS A 66 7.53 0.40 -5.84
N VAL A 67 8.70 0.96 -5.55
CA VAL A 67 8.87 2.11 -4.66
C VAL A 67 9.46 3.28 -5.44
N LYS A 68 9.07 4.49 -5.07
CA LYS A 68 9.44 5.71 -5.76
C LYS A 68 10.12 6.67 -4.80
N LEU A 69 11.28 7.16 -5.20
CA LEU A 69 11.94 8.26 -4.49
C LEU A 69 11.33 9.58 -4.95
N VAL A 70 10.83 10.36 -4.02
CA VAL A 70 10.15 11.63 -4.29
C VAL A 70 10.96 12.78 -3.71
N ARG A 71 11.21 13.79 -4.51
CA ARG A 71 11.86 15.05 -4.15
C ARG A 71 10.92 16.20 -4.50
N LYS A 72 10.57 17.02 -3.53
CA LYS A 72 9.64 18.16 -3.74
C LYS A 72 8.38 17.74 -4.53
N GLN A 73 7.75 16.64 -4.11
CA GLN A 73 6.53 16.08 -4.72
C GLN A 73 6.70 15.51 -6.13
N LYS A 74 7.93 15.46 -6.65
CA LYS A 74 8.23 14.84 -7.95
C LYS A 74 8.96 13.53 -7.78
N VAL A 75 8.57 12.52 -8.55
CA VAL A 75 9.27 11.25 -8.60
C VAL A 75 10.60 11.45 -9.34
N VAL A 76 11.70 11.17 -8.67
CA VAL A 76 13.03 11.32 -9.23
C VAL A 76 13.71 9.98 -9.52
N ALA A 77 13.21 8.89 -8.96
CA ALA A 77 13.69 7.54 -9.23
C ALA A 77 12.63 6.51 -8.86
N THR A 78 12.70 5.36 -9.49
CA THR A 78 11.81 4.22 -9.23
C THR A 78 12.64 2.95 -9.15
N LYS A 79 12.33 2.10 -8.17
CA LYS A 79 12.95 0.78 -8.02
C LYS A 79 11.97 -0.26 -7.55
N MET A 80 12.29 -1.51 -7.84
CA MET A 80 11.60 -2.66 -7.28
C MET A 80 12.30 -3.10 -5.99
N THR A 81 11.53 -3.47 -4.98
CA THR A 81 12.09 -4.05 -3.77
C THR A 81 12.65 -5.45 -4.05
N SER A 82 13.63 -5.85 -3.24
CA SER A 82 14.13 -7.21 -3.21
C SER A 82 13.09 -8.18 -2.62
N PRO A 83 13.30 -9.49 -2.66
CA PRO A 83 12.36 -10.45 -2.07
C PRO A 83 12.07 -10.23 -0.57
N ASN A 84 12.98 -9.63 0.18
CA ASN A 84 12.77 -9.28 1.59
C ASN A 84 12.24 -7.86 1.81
N GLY A 85 11.90 -7.14 0.74
CA GLY A 85 11.36 -5.78 0.81
C GLY A 85 12.39 -4.66 0.85
N SER A 86 13.68 -4.95 0.72
CA SER A 86 14.74 -3.94 0.73
C SER A 86 14.78 -3.13 -0.55
N TYR A 87 15.08 -1.86 -0.44
CA TYR A 87 15.33 -0.98 -1.59
C TYR A 87 16.55 -0.09 -1.34
N LYS A 88 17.17 0.35 -2.42
CA LYS A 88 18.29 1.27 -2.39
C LYS A 88 18.25 2.18 -3.62
N PHE A 89 18.30 3.49 -3.40
CA PHE A 89 18.46 4.50 -4.44
C PHE A 89 19.80 5.19 -4.25
N ARG A 90 20.51 5.42 -5.34
CA ARG A 90 21.69 6.27 -5.37
C ARG A 90 21.39 7.45 -6.27
N LYS A 91 21.48 8.65 -5.75
CA LYS A 91 21.08 9.86 -6.47
C LYS A 91 22.06 10.99 -6.21
N LYS A 92 22.41 11.72 -7.27
CA LYS A 92 23.17 12.98 -7.14
C LYS A 92 22.27 14.04 -6.52
N VAL A 93 22.78 14.71 -5.51
CA VAL A 93 22.08 15.82 -4.84
C VAL A 93 22.72 17.13 -5.27
N LYS A 94 22.03 17.89 -6.12
CA LYS A 94 22.54 19.15 -6.67
C LYS A 94 22.09 20.37 -5.86
N SER A 95 21.07 20.24 -5.04
CA SER A 95 20.56 21.31 -4.21
C SER A 95 19.94 20.72 -2.94
N THR A 96 19.86 21.51 -1.89
CA THR A 96 19.18 21.13 -0.66
C THR A 96 17.72 20.80 -0.95
N ALA A 97 17.25 19.64 -0.53
CA ALA A 97 15.89 19.21 -0.73
C ALA A 97 15.47 18.18 0.31
N THR A 98 14.15 17.99 0.41
CA THR A 98 13.53 16.97 1.24
C THR A 98 13.10 15.80 0.35
N TYR A 99 13.43 14.61 0.79
CA TYR A 99 13.14 13.36 0.10
C TYR A 99 12.25 12.46 0.94
N ARG A 100 11.45 11.65 0.28
CA ARG A 100 10.73 10.53 0.88
C ARG A 100 10.55 9.42 -0.15
N VAL A 101 10.24 8.24 0.32
CA VAL A 101 9.93 7.10 -0.53
C VAL A 101 8.45 6.79 -0.41
N LYS A 102 7.80 6.53 -1.54
CA LYS A 102 6.38 6.20 -1.61
C LYS A 102 6.16 4.82 -2.23
N PHE A 103 5.19 4.12 -1.70
CA PHE A 103 4.63 2.91 -2.26
C PHE A 103 3.14 3.14 -2.52
N SER A 104 2.73 3.05 -3.78
CA SER A 104 1.35 3.39 -4.19
C SER A 104 0.33 2.28 -3.92
N GLY A 105 0.77 1.17 -3.37
CA GLY A 105 -0.06 0.00 -3.18
C GLY A 105 0.07 -0.99 -4.34
N LYS A 106 -0.46 -2.19 -4.12
CA LYS A 106 -0.34 -3.29 -5.07
C LYS A 106 -1.49 -4.25 -4.87
N LYS A 107 -2.13 -4.64 -5.96
CA LYS A 107 -3.12 -5.71 -5.92
C LYS A 107 -2.45 -7.02 -6.31
N VAL A 108 -2.57 -8.02 -5.46
CA VAL A 108 -2.06 -9.36 -5.74
C VAL A 108 -3.24 -10.31 -5.83
N ASN A 109 -3.43 -10.85 -7.03
CA ASN A 109 -4.44 -11.87 -7.27
C ASN A 109 -3.89 -13.21 -6.78
N VAL A 110 -4.56 -13.78 -5.78
CA VAL A 110 -4.29 -15.13 -5.32
C VAL A 110 -5.48 -15.99 -5.72
N VAL A 111 -5.22 -17.22 -6.11
CA VAL A 111 -6.28 -18.18 -6.46
C VAL A 111 -7.20 -18.35 -5.27
N HIS A 112 -8.47 -18.06 -5.49
CA HIS A 112 -9.61 -18.11 -4.58
C HIS A 112 -9.38 -18.57 -3.13
N PRO A 113 -10.12 -17.96 -2.17
CA PRO A 113 -11.24 -17.04 -2.34
C PRO A 113 -10.91 -15.55 -2.09
N HIS A 114 -9.65 -15.20 -1.83
CA HIS A 114 -9.28 -13.85 -1.42
C HIS A 114 -8.27 -13.23 -2.35
N ASN A 115 -8.56 -12.01 -2.81
CA ASN A 115 -7.56 -11.12 -3.37
C ASN A 115 -6.91 -10.34 -2.24
N HIS A 116 -5.60 -10.17 -2.27
CA HIS A 116 -4.87 -9.35 -1.33
C HIS A 116 -4.55 -8.00 -1.95
N ARG A 117 -4.85 -6.96 -1.22
CA ARG A 117 -4.51 -5.60 -1.61
C ARG A 117 -3.50 -5.04 -0.62
N CYS A 118 -2.29 -4.79 -1.12
CA CYS A 118 -1.26 -4.12 -0.35
C CYS A 118 -1.58 -2.63 -0.30
N LEU A 119 -1.73 -2.08 0.89
CA LEU A 119 -2.06 -0.67 1.07
C LEU A 119 -0.85 0.21 0.73
N SER A 120 -1.13 1.42 0.26
CA SER A 120 -0.09 2.42 0.02
C SER A 120 0.55 2.86 1.34
N SER A 121 1.79 3.28 1.27
CA SER A 121 2.51 3.85 2.40
C SER A 121 3.60 4.81 1.91
N GLN A 122 4.10 5.60 2.82
CA GLN A 122 5.21 6.50 2.55
C GLN A 122 6.13 6.55 3.77
N SER A 123 7.42 6.75 3.50
CA SER A 123 8.41 6.93 4.55
C SER A 123 8.29 8.31 5.19
N LYS A 124 8.98 8.50 6.30
CA LYS A 124 9.22 9.85 6.82
C LYS A 124 10.03 10.66 5.79
N SER A 125 9.96 11.96 5.90
CA SER A 125 10.78 12.87 5.10
C SER A 125 12.19 12.97 5.66
N VAL A 126 13.18 13.04 4.78
CA VAL A 126 14.56 13.32 5.15
C VAL A 126 15.08 14.51 4.35
N LYS A 127 15.72 15.46 5.02
CA LYS A 127 16.33 16.60 4.37
C LYS A 127 17.81 16.32 4.12
N VAL A 128 18.25 16.54 2.89
CA VAL A 128 19.64 16.47 2.51
C VAL A 128 20.10 17.86 2.10
N ARG A 129 21.14 18.36 2.77
CA ARG A 129 21.74 19.64 2.48
C ARG A 129 22.89 19.47 1.49
N ALA A 130 22.88 20.31 0.46
CA ALA A 130 23.96 20.39 -0.53
C ALA A 130 24.59 21.79 -0.51
N THR A 131 25.84 21.85 -0.21
CA THR A 131 26.59 23.12 -0.11
C THR A 131 27.66 23.26 -1.17
#